data_dba46386b650f1f6c08f15fc0a507f76
#
_entry.id   dba46386b650f1f6c08f15fc0a507f76
#
_cell.length_a   1.000
_cell.length_b   1.000
_cell.length_c   1.000
_cell.angle_alpha   90.00
_cell.angle_beta   90.00
_cell.angle_gamma   90.00
#
_symmetry.space_group_name_H-M   'P 1'
#
loop_
_entity.id
_entity.type
_entity.pdbx_description
1 polymer ?
#
loop_
_entity_poly.entity_id
_entity_poly.type
_entity_poly.pdbx_seq_one_letter_code
_entity_poly.pdbx_strand_id
1 'polypeptide(L)'
;MTKYDNIENLVEFGLEDTANKKVANNGIDIIETDRVEEKEIFQVSSETVMEKVPQKTHMGQKLTRRISNTIIHIVLVIMSIVWLLPFVCILFESFRTESTMPVGYIIPKKWGFDNYINLFKNTDFGRWFLNTFILGLVVAVLQTIFILSMSYVLSRFRFKGRKRLMDFMLILGMFPGFLTLILLYTLLSGWNMTGSNSIAGLIIVYVASSGMGYYVSKGYFDTISKSLDEAARIDGATRFQVFYKIIMPLAKPIVIYTILMAFMAPWGDFVLAKYIAHSTSSGMNVAVGLQNLIATDQSKNANYTMFCAGGVIVALPITILFMLLQKYYVAGVTGGAVKG
;
A
#
# COMPACT_ATOMS: atom_id res chain seq x y z
N MET A 1 -22.82 12.28 17.44
CA MET A 1 -23.06 12.68 18.84
C MET A 1 -24.51 13.01 18.94
N THR A 2 -25.37 12.03 19.26
CA THR A 2 -26.74 12.44 19.59
C THR A 2 -27.68 11.25 19.55
N LYS A 3 -28.37 11.03 20.59
CA LYS A 3 -29.65 10.30 20.71
C LYS A 3 -29.66 8.84 21.18
N TYR A 4 -28.52 8.22 21.47
CA TYR A 4 -28.51 6.87 22.06
C TYR A 4 -28.00 6.80 23.50
N ASP A 5 -27.43 7.90 24.05
CA ASP A 5 -26.91 7.92 25.42
C ASP A 5 -27.96 8.09 26.52
N ASN A 6 -29.28 8.17 26.18
CA ASN A 6 -30.34 8.41 27.17
C ASN A 6 -31.18 7.18 27.53
N ILE A 7 -30.89 6.00 26.97
CA ILE A 7 -31.69 4.79 27.24
C ILE A 7 -31.08 3.95 28.37
N GLU A 8 -29.75 3.93 28.51
CA GLU A 8 -29.10 3.18 29.59
C GLU A 8 -29.34 3.82 31.00
N ASN A 9 -29.45 5.14 31.11
CA ASN A 9 -29.69 5.83 32.37
C ASN A 9 -31.15 5.77 32.86
N LEU A 10 -32.10 5.30 32.06
CA LEU A 10 -33.50 5.15 32.46
C LEU A 10 -33.84 3.77 33.03
N VAL A 11 -32.98 2.79 32.77
CA VAL A 11 -33.16 1.41 33.25
C VAL A 11 -32.56 1.26 34.66
N GLU A 12 -31.51 2.00 35.01
CA GLU A 12 -30.88 1.93 36.34
C GLU A 12 -31.66 2.65 37.45
N PHE A 13 -32.45 3.68 37.13
CA PHE A 13 -33.19 4.46 38.12
C PHE A 13 -34.57 3.87 38.53
N GLY A 14 -35.06 2.87 37.78
CA GLY A 14 -36.40 2.26 38.03
C GLY A 14 -36.38 1.01 38.92
N LEU A 15 -35.23 0.41 39.19
CA LEU A 15 -35.14 -0.89 39.86
C LEU A 15 -34.70 -0.85 41.34
N GLU A 16 -34.14 0.26 41.81
CA GLU A 16 -33.70 0.36 43.22
C GLU A 16 -34.78 0.81 44.21
N ASP A 17 -35.84 1.48 43.78
CA ASP A 17 -36.83 2.04 44.68
C ASP A 17 -38.02 1.11 45.02
N THR A 18 -38.15 -0.03 44.33
CA THR A 18 -39.24 -1.00 44.57
C THR A 18 -38.85 -2.21 45.41
N ALA A 19 -37.55 -2.44 45.61
CA ALA A 19 -37.05 -3.61 46.33
C ALA A 19 -37.07 -3.46 47.88
N ASN A 20 -37.22 -2.22 48.40
CA ASN A 20 -37.05 -1.96 49.85
C ASN A 20 -38.33 -1.70 50.62
N LYS A 21 -39.54 -1.93 50.08
CA LYS A 21 -40.80 -1.58 50.73
C LYS A 21 -41.79 -2.73 51.03
N LYS A 22 -41.43 -3.98 50.82
CA LYS A 22 -42.32 -5.12 51.17
C LYS A 22 -41.58 -6.34 51.75
N VAL A 23 -40.96 -6.18 52.87
CA VAL A 23 -40.66 -7.30 53.76
C VAL A 23 -41.34 -7.02 55.09
N ALA A 24 -42.63 -7.30 55.17
CA ALA A 24 -43.34 -7.66 56.37
C ALA A 24 -44.77 -8.12 56.07
N ASN A 25 -45.05 -9.35 56.42
CA ASN A 25 -46.32 -10.02 56.65
C ASN A 25 -47.05 -10.69 55.45
N ASN A 26 -47.13 -12.00 55.68
CA ASN A 26 -48.13 -12.97 55.29
C ASN A 26 -48.13 -13.62 53.91
N GLY A 27 -47.67 -14.87 53.92
CA GLY A 27 -48.35 -16.10 53.50
C GLY A 27 -48.76 -16.23 52.00
N ILE A 28 -48.01 -16.93 51.27
CA ILE A 28 -48.24 -17.95 50.19
C ILE A 28 -49.27 -17.64 49.08
N ASP A 29 -50.36 -16.87 49.30
CA ASP A 29 -51.40 -16.68 48.24
C ASP A 29 -51.19 -15.48 47.28
N ILE A 30 -50.17 -14.66 47.51
CA ILE A 30 -49.90 -13.47 46.65
C ILE A 30 -48.98 -13.75 45.48
N ILE A 31 -48.30 -14.90 45.48
CA ILE A 31 -47.28 -15.22 44.46
C ILE A 31 -47.89 -15.66 43.07
N GLU A 32 -49.12 -16.13 43.08
CA GLU A 32 -49.75 -16.65 41.85
C GLU A 32 -50.47 -15.55 41.04
N THR A 33 -51.06 -14.56 41.73
CA THR A 33 -51.75 -13.44 41.08
C THR A 33 -50.76 -12.45 40.43
N ASP A 34 -49.62 -12.13 41.10
CA ASP A 34 -48.61 -11.22 40.57
C ASP A 34 -47.90 -11.81 39.31
N ARG A 35 -47.80 -13.15 39.23
CA ARG A 35 -47.21 -13.78 38.00
C ARG A 35 -48.13 -13.77 36.79
N VAL A 36 -49.43 -13.70 37.00
CA VAL A 36 -50.38 -13.64 35.88
C VAL A 36 -50.46 -12.21 35.35
N GLU A 37 -50.47 -11.20 36.23
CA GLU A 37 -50.44 -9.80 35.81
C GLU A 37 -49.10 -9.41 35.14
N GLU A 38 -47.95 -9.86 35.61
CA GLU A 38 -46.65 -9.64 34.96
C GLU A 38 -46.57 -10.27 33.58
N LYS A 39 -47.12 -11.47 33.41
CA LYS A 39 -47.17 -12.10 32.07
C LYS A 39 -48.11 -11.40 31.11
N GLU A 40 -49.27 -10.90 31.56
CA GLU A 40 -50.20 -10.13 30.74
C GLU A 40 -49.61 -8.76 30.34
N ILE A 41 -48.97 -8.06 31.29
CA ILE A 41 -48.30 -6.78 31.00
C ILE A 41 -47.13 -6.98 30.04
N PHE A 42 -46.36 -8.08 30.16
CA PHE A 42 -45.25 -8.38 29.26
C PHE A 42 -45.76 -8.79 27.87
N GLN A 43 -46.85 -9.53 27.75
CA GLN A 43 -47.48 -9.86 26.49
C GLN A 43 -48.10 -8.63 25.78
N VAL A 44 -48.83 -7.80 26.52
CA VAL A 44 -49.42 -6.56 25.96
C VAL A 44 -48.35 -5.57 25.54
N SER A 45 -47.24 -5.46 26.30
CA SER A 45 -46.12 -4.60 25.92
C SER A 45 -45.35 -5.13 24.70
N SER A 46 -45.21 -6.44 24.58
CA SER A 46 -44.51 -7.04 23.41
C SER A 46 -45.37 -6.99 22.14
N GLU A 47 -46.71 -7.15 22.25
CA GLU A 47 -47.62 -6.98 21.10
C GLU A 47 -47.71 -5.53 20.63
N THR A 48 -47.71 -4.55 21.54
CA THR A 48 -47.81 -3.11 21.21
C THR A 48 -46.51 -2.56 20.62
N VAL A 49 -45.35 -3.13 21.00
CA VAL A 49 -44.05 -2.75 20.45
C VAL A 49 -43.80 -3.37 19.09
N MET A 50 -44.42 -4.54 18.79
CA MET A 50 -44.24 -5.18 17.48
C MET A 50 -45.10 -4.56 16.34
N GLU A 51 -46.12 -3.78 16.67
CA GLU A 51 -47.09 -3.28 15.66
C GLU A 51 -46.69 -1.99 14.96
N LYS A 52 -45.53 -1.39 15.25
CA LYS A 52 -45.13 -0.10 14.66
C LYS A 52 -43.67 0.01 14.17
N VAL A 53 -43.05 -1.07 13.75
CA VAL A 53 -41.89 -0.94 12.89
C VAL A 53 -42.38 -1.05 11.45
N PRO A 54 -42.40 0.05 10.68
CA PRO A 54 -42.77 -0.06 9.27
C PRO A 54 -41.77 -0.98 8.60
N GLN A 55 -42.17 -2.20 8.27
CA GLN A 55 -41.43 -3.08 7.39
C GLN A 55 -41.31 -2.35 6.04
N LYS A 56 -40.23 -1.58 5.87
CA LYS A 56 -39.86 -1.09 4.55
C LYS A 56 -39.74 -2.31 3.65
N THR A 57 -40.68 -2.42 2.75
CA THR A 57 -40.84 -3.54 1.81
C THR A 57 -39.49 -3.95 1.25
N HIS A 58 -39.09 -5.17 1.49
CA HIS A 58 -37.82 -5.80 1.02
C HIS A 58 -37.55 -5.57 -0.47
N MET A 59 -38.58 -5.26 -1.26
CA MET A 59 -38.51 -4.99 -2.69
C MET A 59 -37.93 -3.61 -2.99
N GLY A 60 -38.27 -2.57 -2.22
CA GLY A 60 -37.70 -1.22 -2.39
C GLY A 60 -36.21 -1.14 -2.04
N GLN A 61 -35.80 -1.83 -0.98
CA GLN A 61 -34.38 -1.89 -0.59
C GLN A 61 -33.49 -2.63 -1.61
N LYS A 62 -34.02 -3.72 -2.21
CA LYS A 62 -33.31 -4.45 -3.27
C LYS A 62 -33.15 -3.61 -4.54
N LEU A 63 -34.18 -2.83 -4.90
CA LEU A 63 -34.15 -1.96 -6.09
C LEU A 63 -33.18 -0.80 -5.87
N THR A 64 -33.28 -0.10 -4.73
CA THR A 64 -32.36 1.00 -4.38
C THR A 64 -30.89 0.52 -4.32
N ARG A 65 -30.64 -0.66 -3.77
CA ARG A 65 -29.30 -1.25 -3.73
C ARG A 65 -28.78 -1.63 -5.13
N ARG A 66 -29.64 -2.13 -6.02
CA ARG A 66 -29.27 -2.39 -7.42
C ARG A 66 -28.94 -1.10 -8.17
N ILE A 67 -29.78 -0.07 -8.06
CA ILE A 67 -29.55 1.24 -8.69
C ILE A 67 -28.25 1.85 -8.17
N SER A 68 -28.05 1.88 -6.86
CA SER A 68 -26.83 2.39 -6.25
C SER A 68 -25.58 1.62 -6.74
N ASN A 69 -25.63 0.29 -6.75
CA ASN A 69 -24.53 -0.51 -7.28
C ASN A 69 -24.26 -0.23 -8.76
N THR A 70 -25.31 -0.08 -9.58
CA THR A 70 -25.15 0.24 -11.02
C THR A 70 -24.49 1.59 -11.21
N ILE A 71 -24.92 2.61 -10.47
CA ILE A 71 -24.29 3.94 -10.51
C ILE A 71 -22.81 3.86 -10.10
N ILE A 72 -22.51 3.16 -9.01
CA ILE A 72 -21.13 2.96 -8.56
C ILE A 72 -20.28 2.28 -9.65
N HIS A 73 -20.80 1.24 -10.32
CA HIS A 73 -20.07 0.57 -11.40
C HIS A 73 -19.86 1.50 -12.60
N ILE A 74 -20.85 2.30 -13.01
CA ILE A 74 -20.70 3.27 -14.09
C ILE A 74 -19.61 4.28 -13.76
N VAL A 75 -19.64 4.85 -12.54
CA VAL A 75 -18.61 5.81 -12.08
C VAL A 75 -17.22 5.17 -12.08
N LEU A 76 -17.10 3.95 -11.56
CA LEU A 76 -15.83 3.22 -11.56
C LEU A 76 -15.31 2.94 -12.97
N VAL A 77 -16.18 2.56 -13.91
CA VAL A 77 -15.80 2.34 -15.32
C VAL A 77 -15.31 3.63 -15.97
N ILE A 78 -16.05 4.75 -15.78
CA ILE A 78 -15.63 6.05 -16.31
C ILE A 78 -14.27 6.47 -15.74
N MET A 79 -14.11 6.37 -14.43
CA MET A 79 -12.82 6.65 -13.78
C MET A 79 -11.70 5.78 -14.33
N SER A 80 -11.95 4.48 -14.51
CA SER A 80 -10.96 3.54 -15.07
C SER A 80 -10.55 3.92 -16.49
N ILE A 81 -11.50 4.33 -17.35
CA ILE A 81 -11.21 4.80 -18.70
C ILE A 81 -10.34 6.06 -18.67
N VAL A 82 -10.70 7.04 -17.83
CA VAL A 82 -9.92 8.29 -17.68
C VAL A 82 -8.49 8.00 -17.22
N TRP A 83 -8.33 7.08 -16.25
CA TRP A 83 -7.00 6.69 -15.76
C TRP A 83 -6.15 5.92 -16.78
N LEU A 84 -6.78 5.11 -17.64
CA LEU A 84 -6.09 4.33 -18.66
C LEU A 84 -5.73 5.15 -19.91
N LEU A 85 -6.47 6.24 -20.16
CA LEU A 85 -6.30 7.05 -21.38
C LEU A 85 -4.86 7.50 -21.62
N PRO A 86 -4.10 8.09 -20.66
CA PRO A 86 -2.72 8.50 -20.92
C PRO A 86 -1.81 7.32 -21.28
N PHE A 87 -2.01 6.14 -20.70
CA PHE A 87 -1.23 4.94 -21.03
C PHE A 87 -1.52 4.44 -22.45
N VAL A 88 -2.77 4.50 -22.87
CA VAL A 88 -3.18 4.17 -24.24
C VAL A 88 -2.58 5.16 -25.22
N CYS A 89 -2.55 6.46 -24.89
CA CYS A 89 -1.89 7.46 -25.72
C CYS A 89 -0.40 7.18 -25.87
N ILE A 90 0.32 6.88 -24.78
CA ILE A 90 1.74 6.53 -24.81
C ILE A 90 1.97 5.28 -25.67
N LEU A 91 1.11 4.27 -25.52
CA LEU A 91 1.18 3.04 -26.30
C LEU A 91 1.02 3.32 -27.81
N PHE A 92 0.03 4.14 -28.20
CA PHE A 92 -0.18 4.50 -29.59
C PHE A 92 0.98 5.33 -30.13
N GLU A 93 1.46 6.33 -29.39
CA GLU A 93 2.62 7.14 -29.77
C GLU A 93 3.89 6.30 -29.95
N SER A 94 4.07 5.24 -29.17
CA SER A 94 5.24 4.36 -29.30
C SER A 94 5.33 3.63 -30.64
N PHE A 95 4.19 3.37 -31.30
CA PHE A 95 4.11 2.74 -32.61
C PHE A 95 3.97 3.72 -33.77
N ARG A 96 3.90 5.02 -33.52
CA ARG A 96 3.73 6.06 -34.56
C ARG A 96 5.00 6.23 -35.37
N THR A 97 4.92 6.13 -36.71
CA THR A 97 6.06 6.28 -37.62
C THR A 97 6.00 7.53 -38.47
N GLU A 98 4.83 8.18 -38.59
CA GLU A 98 4.65 9.36 -39.44
C GLU A 98 5.18 10.67 -38.83
N SER A 99 5.48 10.71 -37.54
CA SER A 99 6.04 11.87 -36.85
C SER A 99 6.82 11.45 -35.63
N THR A 100 7.90 12.15 -35.36
CA THR A 100 8.67 12.02 -34.11
C THR A 100 8.23 13.01 -33.03
N MET A 101 7.43 14.03 -33.42
CA MET A 101 6.92 15.09 -32.55
C MET A 101 5.56 14.70 -31.92
N PRO A 102 5.21 15.29 -30.76
CA PRO A 102 3.85 15.20 -30.25
C PRO A 102 2.85 15.78 -31.27
N VAL A 103 1.80 15.05 -31.59
CA VAL A 103 0.76 15.48 -32.54
C VAL A 103 -0.61 15.60 -31.84
N GLY A 104 -1.51 16.40 -32.40
CA GLY A 104 -2.81 16.68 -31.82
C GLY A 104 -3.88 15.58 -32.01
N TYR A 105 -3.51 14.38 -32.50
CA TYR A 105 -4.43 13.26 -32.69
C TYR A 105 -3.86 11.97 -32.09
N ILE A 106 -4.72 11.17 -31.45
CA ILE A 106 -4.32 10.03 -30.63
C ILE A 106 -3.94 8.81 -31.51
N ILE A 107 -4.75 8.49 -32.51
CA ILE A 107 -4.58 7.27 -33.31
C ILE A 107 -3.55 7.50 -34.42
N PRO A 108 -2.43 6.73 -34.46
CA PRO A 108 -1.46 6.83 -35.52
C PRO A 108 -2.04 6.52 -36.91
N LYS A 109 -1.62 7.25 -37.91
CA LYS A 109 -1.96 6.99 -39.33
C LYS A 109 -1.07 5.89 -39.92
N LYS A 110 0.18 5.83 -39.48
CA LYS A 110 1.14 4.78 -39.85
C LYS A 110 1.72 4.13 -38.60
N TRP A 111 1.69 2.82 -38.56
CA TRP A 111 2.14 1.98 -37.45
C TRP A 111 3.43 1.26 -37.81
N GLY A 112 4.39 1.20 -36.90
CA GLY A 112 5.65 0.50 -37.10
C GLY A 112 6.44 0.34 -35.81
N PHE A 113 7.57 -0.36 -35.89
CA PHE A 113 8.49 -0.60 -34.78
C PHE A 113 9.76 0.27 -34.84
N ASP A 114 9.79 1.26 -35.72
CA ASP A 114 10.98 2.09 -35.96
C ASP A 114 11.46 2.80 -34.71
N ASN A 115 10.53 3.25 -33.83
CA ASN A 115 10.87 3.90 -32.58
C ASN A 115 11.61 2.95 -31.63
N TYR A 116 11.19 1.69 -31.56
CA TYR A 116 11.87 0.67 -30.76
C TYR A 116 13.26 0.35 -31.31
N ILE A 117 13.39 0.19 -32.62
CA ILE A 117 14.66 -0.08 -33.27
C ILE A 117 15.64 1.09 -33.06
N ASN A 118 15.16 2.32 -33.27
CA ASN A 118 15.96 3.53 -33.12
C ASN A 118 16.37 3.77 -31.66
N LEU A 119 15.51 3.45 -30.70
CA LEU A 119 15.80 3.55 -29.26
C LEU A 119 17.05 2.71 -28.92
N PHE A 120 17.13 1.47 -29.40
CA PHE A 120 18.28 0.60 -29.11
C PHE A 120 19.51 0.91 -29.96
N LYS A 121 19.33 1.42 -31.20
CA LYS A 121 20.44 1.70 -32.11
C LYS A 121 21.10 3.06 -31.83
N ASN A 122 20.29 4.08 -31.50
CA ASN A 122 20.73 5.46 -31.46
C ASN A 122 20.94 6.00 -30.06
N THR A 123 20.67 5.17 -29.02
CA THR A 123 20.80 5.57 -27.62
C THR A 123 21.42 4.45 -26.78
N ASP A 124 21.87 4.79 -25.58
CA ASP A 124 22.34 3.81 -24.59
C ASP A 124 21.19 3.14 -23.79
N PHE A 125 19.98 3.08 -24.34
CA PHE A 125 18.80 2.58 -23.64
C PHE A 125 18.99 1.18 -23.03
N GLY A 126 19.61 0.26 -23.76
CA GLY A 126 19.88 -1.09 -23.28
C GLY A 126 20.72 -1.08 -22.00
N ARG A 127 21.73 -0.20 -21.91
CA ARG A 127 22.55 -0.02 -20.71
C ARG A 127 21.73 0.58 -19.54
N TRP A 128 20.97 1.64 -19.80
CA TRP A 128 20.13 2.28 -18.77
C TRP A 128 19.10 1.31 -18.20
N PHE A 129 18.49 0.52 -19.08
CA PHE A 129 17.53 -0.50 -18.67
C PHE A 129 18.20 -1.59 -17.82
N LEU A 130 19.36 -2.09 -18.24
CA LEU A 130 20.10 -3.10 -17.48
C LEU A 130 20.58 -2.57 -16.13
N ASN A 131 21.09 -1.33 -16.09
CA ASN A 131 21.46 -0.64 -14.85
C ASN A 131 20.28 -0.61 -13.87
N THR A 132 19.10 -0.22 -14.36
CA THR A 132 17.90 -0.13 -13.51
C THR A 132 17.42 -1.50 -13.05
N PHE A 133 17.50 -2.49 -13.93
CA PHE A 133 17.11 -3.86 -13.60
C PHE A 133 18.01 -4.46 -12.52
N ILE A 134 19.33 -4.32 -12.66
CA ILE A 134 20.32 -4.77 -11.67
C ILE A 134 20.10 -4.01 -10.35
N LEU A 135 19.96 -2.68 -10.42
CA LEU A 135 19.69 -1.83 -9.27
C LEU A 135 18.43 -2.29 -8.54
N GLY A 136 17.33 -2.50 -9.28
CA GLY A 136 16.05 -2.98 -8.73
C GLY A 136 16.17 -4.34 -8.06
N LEU A 137 16.88 -5.31 -8.69
CA LEU A 137 17.09 -6.64 -8.11
C LEU A 137 17.91 -6.59 -6.83
N VAL A 138 19.04 -5.88 -6.84
CA VAL A 138 19.93 -5.80 -5.68
C VAL A 138 19.24 -5.09 -4.52
N VAL A 139 18.56 -3.98 -4.81
CA VAL A 139 17.77 -3.23 -3.81
C VAL A 139 16.63 -4.09 -3.28
N ALA A 140 15.89 -4.80 -4.13
CA ALA A 140 14.80 -5.67 -3.70
C ALA A 140 15.27 -6.73 -2.69
N VAL A 141 16.43 -7.34 -2.92
CA VAL A 141 16.99 -8.35 -2.01
C VAL A 141 17.49 -7.72 -0.71
N LEU A 142 18.41 -6.77 -0.82
CA LEU A 142 19.08 -6.20 0.36
C LEU A 142 18.11 -5.41 1.23
N GLN A 143 17.33 -4.52 0.65
CA GLN A 143 16.38 -3.68 1.37
C GLN A 143 15.31 -4.53 2.07
N THR A 144 14.81 -5.60 1.40
CA THR A 144 13.83 -6.52 2.02
C THR A 144 14.43 -7.22 3.23
N ILE A 145 15.65 -7.72 3.16
CA ILE A 145 16.34 -8.35 4.29
C ILE A 145 16.44 -7.36 5.45
N PHE A 146 16.89 -6.14 5.21
CA PHE A 146 17.02 -5.11 6.25
C PHE A 146 15.67 -4.72 6.85
N ILE A 147 14.67 -4.43 6.00
CA ILE A 147 13.33 -4.04 6.46
C ILE A 147 12.72 -5.14 7.33
N LEU A 148 12.68 -6.38 6.86
CA LEU A 148 12.00 -7.46 7.58
C LEU A 148 12.73 -7.82 8.86
N SER A 149 14.08 -7.87 8.86
CA SER A 149 14.87 -8.15 10.05
C SER A 149 14.69 -7.07 11.11
N MET A 150 14.79 -5.79 10.73
CA MET A 150 14.62 -4.66 11.64
C MET A 150 13.19 -4.61 12.19
N SER A 151 12.20 -4.79 11.34
CA SER A 151 10.77 -4.81 11.71
C SER A 151 10.46 -5.96 12.68
N TYR A 152 11.04 -7.13 12.49
CA TYR A 152 10.90 -8.25 13.40
C TYR A 152 11.49 -7.94 14.78
N VAL A 153 12.70 -7.39 14.83
CA VAL A 153 13.32 -6.96 16.08
C VAL A 153 12.47 -5.90 16.78
N LEU A 154 12.01 -4.89 16.05
CA LEU A 154 11.15 -3.83 16.59
C LEU A 154 9.76 -4.34 17.00
N SER A 155 9.24 -5.42 16.45
CA SER A 155 7.95 -6.01 16.82
C SER A 155 8.07 -6.94 18.05
N ARG A 156 9.05 -7.85 18.05
CA ARG A 156 9.12 -8.98 18.99
C ARG A 156 10.00 -8.73 20.19
N PHE A 157 11.06 -7.92 20.06
CA PHE A 157 12.01 -7.73 21.13
C PHE A 157 11.69 -6.51 21.99
N ARG A 158 11.84 -6.67 23.30
CA ARG A 158 11.74 -5.58 24.28
C ARG A 158 13.14 -5.19 24.71
N PHE A 159 13.58 -3.97 24.39
CA PHE A 159 14.87 -3.40 24.81
C PHE A 159 14.72 -1.94 25.20
N LYS A 160 15.63 -1.48 26.06
CA LYS A 160 15.67 -0.06 26.51
C LYS A 160 15.95 0.84 25.29
N GLY A 161 15.16 1.90 25.10
CA GLY A 161 15.32 2.83 23.98
C GLY A 161 14.57 2.50 22.71
N ARG A 162 13.87 1.33 22.59
CA ARG A 162 13.10 0.95 21.41
C ARG A 162 12.14 2.06 20.95
N LYS A 163 11.37 2.65 21.84
CA LYS A 163 10.43 3.74 21.49
C LYS A 163 11.20 4.96 20.97
N ARG A 164 12.25 5.39 21.67
CA ARG A 164 13.08 6.53 21.23
C ARG A 164 13.70 6.31 19.86
N LEU A 165 14.17 5.08 19.58
CA LEU A 165 14.71 4.73 18.26
C LEU A 165 13.64 4.85 17.17
N MET A 166 12.44 4.36 17.44
CA MET A 166 11.32 4.46 16.48
C MET A 166 10.92 5.92 16.25
N ASP A 167 10.79 6.71 17.31
CA ASP A 167 10.46 8.14 17.22
C ASP A 167 11.55 8.90 16.44
N PHE A 168 12.81 8.58 16.68
CA PHE A 168 13.95 9.18 15.97
C PHE A 168 13.93 8.83 14.47
N MET A 169 13.64 7.58 14.12
CA MET A 169 13.50 7.15 12.71
C MET A 169 12.34 7.88 12.01
N LEU A 170 11.23 8.12 12.70
CA LEU A 170 10.12 8.92 12.17
C LEU A 170 10.56 10.39 11.93
N ILE A 171 11.24 11.00 12.88
CA ILE A 171 11.72 12.39 12.75
C ILE A 171 12.67 12.50 11.56
N LEU A 172 13.60 11.55 11.39
CA LEU A 172 14.50 11.52 10.23
C LEU A 172 13.74 11.38 8.91
N GLY A 173 12.66 10.60 8.90
CA GLY A 173 11.78 10.44 7.71
C GLY A 173 11.00 11.71 7.34
N MET A 174 10.86 12.66 8.26
CA MET A 174 10.21 13.95 8.01
C MET A 174 11.19 15.02 7.49
N PHE A 175 12.48 14.71 7.41
CA PHE A 175 13.47 15.66 6.94
C PHE A 175 13.22 16.01 5.46
N PRO A 176 13.36 17.29 5.06
CA PRO A 176 13.12 17.70 3.68
C PRO A 176 14.03 16.94 2.70
N GLY A 177 13.39 16.14 1.80
CA GLY A 177 14.12 15.26 0.87
C GLY A 177 15.16 16.00 0.02
N PHE A 178 14.90 17.28 -0.31
CA PHE A 178 15.84 18.09 -1.09
C PHE A 178 17.16 18.36 -0.36
N LEU A 179 17.12 18.64 0.94
CA LEU A 179 18.35 18.81 1.74
C LEU A 179 19.13 17.51 1.84
N THR A 180 18.41 16.41 1.96
CA THR A 180 18.99 15.06 1.99
C THR A 180 19.75 14.74 0.71
N LEU A 181 19.25 15.17 -0.47
CA LEU A 181 19.95 14.97 -1.75
C LEU A 181 21.34 15.60 -1.77
N ILE A 182 21.49 16.84 -1.29
CA ILE A 182 22.77 17.55 -1.27
C ILE A 182 23.76 16.81 -0.36
N LEU A 183 23.31 16.41 0.83
CA LEU A 183 24.14 15.68 1.78
C LEU A 183 24.58 14.31 1.22
N LEU A 184 23.65 13.55 0.65
CA LEU A 184 23.95 12.26 0.03
C LEU A 184 24.94 12.38 -1.13
N TYR A 185 24.76 13.39 -1.97
CA TYR A 185 25.70 13.63 -3.07
C TYR A 185 27.12 13.93 -2.54
N THR A 186 27.25 14.82 -1.55
CA THR A 186 28.54 15.19 -0.96
C THR A 186 29.24 13.97 -0.36
N LEU A 187 28.48 13.12 0.33
CA LEU A 187 28.99 11.91 0.96
C LEU A 187 29.41 10.87 -0.09
N LEU A 188 28.56 10.61 -1.09
CA LEU A 188 28.86 9.65 -2.16
C LEU A 188 30.00 10.12 -3.07
N SER A 189 30.12 11.42 -3.32
CA SER A 189 31.22 12.00 -4.05
C SER A 189 32.56 11.80 -3.32
N GLY A 190 32.58 11.96 -1.99
CA GLY A 190 33.75 11.65 -1.17
C GLY A 190 34.16 10.16 -1.21
N TRP A 191 33.23 9.26 -1.51
CA TRP A 191 33.49 7.82 -1.68
C TRP A 191 33.68 7.41 -3.15
N ASN A 192 33.75 8.32 -4.09
CA ASN A 192 33.83 8.07 -5.52
C ASN A 192 32.68 7.20 -6.06
N MET A 193 31.47 7.40 -5.51
CA MET A 193 30.23 6.66 -5.85
C MET A 193 29.24 7.54 -6.62
N THR A 194 29.74 8.46 -7.46
CA THR A 194 28.96 9.34 -8.34
C THR A 194 29.39 9.14 -9.79
N GLY A 195 28.70 9.72 -10.74
CA GLY A 195 29.01 9.64 -12.17
C GLY A 195 28.93 8.18 -12.68
N SER A 196 30.05 7.63 -13.16
CA SER A 196 30.13 6.26 -13.69
C SER A 196 29.84 5.19 -12.62
N ASN A 197 30.12 5.47 -11.36
CA ASN A 197 29.93 4.57 -10.24
C ASN A 197 28.62 4.82 -9.48
N SER A 198 27.74 5.65 -10.03
CA SER A 198 26.46 6.06 -9.39
C SER A 198 25.55 4.89 -9.05
N ILE A 199 25.58 3.79 -9.78
CA ILE A 199 24.75 2.60 -9.47
C ILE A 199 25.08 2.04 -8.10
N ALA A 200 26.36 1.96 -7.72
CA ALA A 200 26.75 1.51 -6.38
C ALA A 200 26.29 2.50 -5.30
N GLY A 201 26.41 3.81 -5.55
CA GLY A 201 25.90 4.85 -4.65
C GLY A 201 24.39 4.77 -4.48
N LEU A 202 23.64 4.59 -5.56
CA LEU A 202 22.18 4.43 -5.53
C LEU A 202 21.74 3.19 -4.75
N ILE A 203 22.44 2.05 -4.90
CA ILE A 203 22.16 0.85 -4.10
C ILE A 203 22.24 1.17 -2.61
N ILE A 204 23.32 1.81 -2.18
CA ILE A 204 23.53 2.16 -0.76
C ILE A 204 22.41 3.08 -0.28
N VAL A 205 22.08 4.11 -1.04
CA VAL A 205 21.04 5.07 -0.65
C VAL A 205 19.67 4.40 -0.55
N TYR A 206 19.26 3.60 -1.54
CA TYR A 206 17.95 2.91 -1.50
C TYR A 206 17.87 1.92 -0.34
N VAL A 207 18.91 1.14 -0.12
CA VAL A 207 18.93 0.17 1.00
C VAL A 207 18.89 0.88 2.35
N ALA A 208 19.60 2.00 2.49
CA ALA A 208 19.59 2.80 3.73
C ALA A 208 18.28 3.55 3.96
N SER A 209 17.58 3.99 2.89
CA SER A 209 16.36 4.82 2.96
C SER A 209 15.09 4.03 3.30
N SER A 210 15.19 2.99 4.13
CA SER A 210 14.10 2.05 4.40
C SER A 210 13.13 2.45 5.51
N GLY A 211 13.25 3.67 6.05
CA GLY A 211 12.57 4.10 7.29
C GLY A 211 11.07 3.81 7.37
N MET A 212 10.28 4.22 6.39
CA MET A 212 8.83 3.94 6.36
C MET A 212 8.51 2.45 6.18
N GLY A 213 9.33 1.70 5.45
CA GLY A 213 9.17 0.26 5.25
C GLY A 213 9.23 -0.51 6.58
N TYR A 214 10.06 -0.07 7.53
CA TYR A 214 10.11 -0.68 8.87
C TYR A 214 8.79 -0.55 9.63
N TYR A 215 8.12 0.59 9.53
CA TYR A 215 6.85 0.83 10.22
C TYR A 215 5.73 -0.04 9.65
N VAL A 216 5.58 -0.06 8.32
CA VAL A 216 4.56 -0.86 7.65
C VAL A 216 4.74 -2.34 7.96
N SER A 217 5.97 -2.85 7.80
CA SER A 217 6.27 -4.27 8.05
C SER A 217 6.16 -4.63 9.53
N LYS A 218 6.57 -3.74 10.45
CA LYS A 218 6.37 -3.93 11.89
C LYS A 218 4.89 -3.97 12.24
N GLY A 219 4.07 -3.06 11.69
CA GLY A 219 2.63 -3.05 11.89
C GLY A 219 2.00 -4.40 11.52
N TYR A 220 2.42 -4.97 10.39
CA TYR A 220 1.98 -6.31 9.99
C TYR A 220 2.44 -7.39 10.97
N PHE A 221 3.71 -7.41 11.39
CA PHE A 221 4.20 -8.38 12.36
C PHE A 221 3.48 -8.29 13.72
N ASP A 222 3.07 -7.11 14.12
CA ASP A 222 2.30 -6.91 15.36
C ASP A 222 0.91 -7.56 15.31
N THR A 223 0.35 -7.82 14.12
CA THR A 223 -0.94 -8.54 13.96
C THR A 223 -0.81 -10.05 14.17
N ILE A 224 0.39 -10.62 14.05
CA ILE A 224 0.66 -12.05 14.25
C ILE A 224 0.75 -12.32 15.76
N SER A 225 0.00 -13.31 16.27
CA SER A 225 -0.02 -13.63 17.70
C SER A 225 1.37 -13.98 18.23
N LYS A 226 1.74 -13.40 19.37
CA LYS A 226 3.00 -13.71 20.08
C LYS A 226 3.01 -15.10 20.69
N SER A 227 1.85 -15.70 20.93
CA SER A 227 1.75 -17.07 21.44
C SER A 227 2.43 -18.09 20.52
N LEU A 228 2.48 -17.83 19.21
CA LEU A 228 3.20 -18.68 18.25
C LEU A 228 4.72 -18.67 18.50
N ASP A 229 5.27 -17.50 18.82
CA ASP A 229 6.69 -17.35 19.16
C ASP A 229 7.01 -18.08 20.47
N GLU A 230 6.11 -17.98 21.45
CA GLU A 230 6.25 -18.60 22.78
C GLU A 230 6.15 -20.13 22.68
N ALA A 231 5.15 -20.66 21.99
CA ALA A 231 4.99 -22.09 21.77
C ALA A 231 6.22 -22.69 21.07
N ALA A 232 6.68 -22.08 19.97
CA ALA A 232 7.86 -22.55 19.26
C ALA A 232 9.14 -22.53 20.13
N ARG A 233 9.25 -21.58 21.04
CA ARG A 233 10.39 -21.52 21.98
C ARG A 233 10.30 -22.60 23.06
N ILE A 234 9.12 -22.97 23.50
CA ILE A 234 8.90 -24.11 24.39
C ILE A 234 9.32 -25.40 23.70
N ASP A 235 9.04 -25.53 22.40
CA ASP A 235 9.47 -26.64 21.54
C ASP A 235 10.98 -26.61 21.21
N GLY A 236 11.76 -25.67 21.80
CA GLY A 236 13.21 -25.58 21.63
C GLY A 236 13.70 -24.83 20.41
N ALA A 237 12.82 -24.14 19.66
CA ALA A 237 13.23 -23.35 18.51
C ALA A 237 14.05 -22.11 18.91
N THR A 238 15.15 -21.87 18.21
CA THR A 238 15.92 -20.62 18.34
C THR A 238 15.14 -19.44 17.78
N ARG A 239 15.49 -18.22 18.19
CA ARG A 239 14.85 -17.00 17.69
C ARG A 239 14.93 -16.84 16.18
N PHE A 240 16.04 -17.29 15.57
CA PHE A 240 16.21 -17.27 14.13
C PHE A 240 15.30 -18.30 13.44
N GLN A 241 15.13 -19.47 14.04
CA GLN A 241 14.20 -20.48 13.53
C GLN A 241 12.74 -20.00 13.61
N VAL A 242 12.34 -19.33 14.70
CA VAL A 242 11.03 -18.70 14.83
C VAL A 242 10.83 -17.66 13.72
N PHE A 243 11.80 -16.77 13.50
CA PHE A 243 11.74 -15.77 12.44
C PHE A 243 11.55 -16.42 11.06
N TYR A 244 12.46 -17.32 10.68
CA TYR A 244 12.50 -17.85 9.31
C TYR A 244 11.44 -18.92 9.04
N LYS A 245 11.20 -19.85 10.00
CA LYS A 245 10.30 -21.01 9.77
C LYS A 245 8.84 -20.72 10.12
N ILE A 246 8.56 -19.74 10.98
CA ILE A 246 7.21 -19.49 11.49
C ILE A 246 6.74 -18.11 11.01
N ILE A 247 7.46 -17.04 11.34
CA ILE A 247 6.99 -15.68 11.08
C ILE A 247 7.05 -15.35 9.58
N MET A 248 8.13 -15.67 8.87
CA MET A 248 8.25 -15.35 7.44
C MET A 248 7.18 -16.00 6.57
N PRO A 249 6.82 -17.28 6.71
CA PRO A 249 5.71 -17.88 5.99
C PRO A 249 4.35 -17.24 6.28
N LEU A 250 4.09 -16.91 7.55
CA LEU A 250 2.85 -16.21 7.96
C LEU A 250 2.82 -14.77 7.45
N ALA A 251 3.98 -14.14 7.35
CA ALA A 251 4.15 -12.77 6.89
C ALA A 251 4.33 -12.67 5.36
N LYS A 252 4.08 -13.74 4.60
CA LYS A 252 4.26 -13.76 3.14
C LYS A 252 3.67 -12.55 2.40
N PRO A 253 2.47 -12.02 2.74
CA PRO A 253 1.94 -10.84 2.06
C PRO A 253 2.82 -9.60 2.22
N ILE A 254 3.32 -9.32 3.42
CA ILE A 254 4.17 -8.14 3.66
C ILE A 254 5.58 -8.33 3.08
N VAL A 255 6.09 -9.56 3.05
CA VAL A 255 7.37 -9.89 2.38
C VAL A 255 7.28 -9.53 0.90
N ILE A 256 6.22 -9.98 0.22
CA ILE A 256 5.99 -9.73 -1.20
C ILE A 256 5.75 -8.25 -1.48
N TYR A 257 4.98 -7.57 -0.63
CA TYR A 257 4.81 -6.12 -0.71
C TYR A 257 6.15 -5.38 -0.64
N THR A 258 7.01 -5.76 0.31
CA THR A 258 8.32 -5.13 0.50
C THR A 258 9.23 -5.36 -0.71
N ILE A 259 9.27 -6.58 -1.26
CA ILE A 259 10.03 -6.90 -2.48
C ILE A 259 9.55 -6.06 -3.66
N LEU A 260 8.23 -5.99 -3.87
CA LEU A 260 7.64 -5.18 -4.95
C LEU A 260 8.03 -3.72 -4.85
N MET A 261 7.83 -3.10 -3.69
CA MET A 261 8.14 -1.69 -3.47
C MET A 261 9.62 -1.40 -3.65
N ALA A 262 10.49 -2.26 -3.13
CA ALA A 262 11.93 -2.12 -3.26
C ALA A 262 12.42 -2.28 -4.70
N PHE A 263 11.85 -3.22 -5.47
CA PHE A 263 12.17 -3.39 -6.88
C PHE A 263 11.70 -2.21 -7.75
N MET A 264 10.51 -1.68 -7.46
CA MET A 264 9.91 -0.61 -8.28
C MET A 264 10.55 0.76 -8.04
N ALA A 265 11.09 1.01 -6.86
CA ALA A 265 11.61 2.33 -6.47
C ALA A 265 12.62 2.93 -7.49
N PRO A 266 13.64 2.20 -7.99
CA PRO A 266 14.61 2.74 -8.93
C PRO A 266 14.05 3.04 -10.33
N TRP A 267 12.93 2.44 -10.73
CA TRP A 267 12.40 2.57 -12.10
C TRP A 267 11.78 3.94 -12.38
N GLY A 268 11.20 4.57 -11.34
CA GLY A 268 10.59 5.90 -11.46
C GLY A 268 11.45 7.03 -10.88
N ASP A 269 12.57 6.73 -10.26
CA ASP A 269 13.40 7.77 -9.64
C ASP A 269 14.28 8.47 -10.67
N PHE A 270 13.86 9.67 -11.02
CA PHE A 270 14.61 10.59 -11.86
C PHE A 270 15.50 11.52 -11.01
N VAL A 271 14.98 12.07 -9.92
CA VAL A 271 15.60 13.21 -9.24
C VAL A 271 16.91 12.81 -8.56
N LEU A 272 16.89 11.83 -7.69
CA LEU A 272 18.07 11.34 -6.99
C LEU A 272 19.07 10.73 -7.97
N ALA A 273 18.59 9.88 -8.90
CA ALA A 273 19.45 9.23 -9.87
C ALA A 273 20.14 10.23 -10.80
N LYS A 274 19.45 11.27 -11.27
CA LYS A 274 20.04 12.34 -12.09
C LYS A 274 21.11 13.10 -11.33
N TYR A 275 20.85 13.41 -10.07
CA TYR A 275 21.75 14.17 -9.23
C TYR A 275 23.05 13.42 -8.95
N ILE A 276 22.98 12.10 -8.75
CA ILE A 276 24.15 11.25 -8.46
C ILE A 276 24.89 10.84 -9.74
N ALA A 277 24.18 10.50 -10.81
CA ALA A 277 24.80 10.08 -12.08
C ALA A 277 25.38 11.24 -12.91
N HIS A 278 24.92 12.47 -12.66
CA HIS A 278 25.23 13.63 -13.50
C HIS A 278 24.91 13.39 -14.98
N SER A 279 25.85 13.75 -15.87
CA SER A 279 25.76 13.58 -17.32
C SER A 279 26.42 12.30 -17.82
N THR A 280 26.85 11.40 -16.92
CA THR A 280 27.60 10.20 -17.29
C THR A 280 26.63 9.08 -17.70
N SER A 281 26.52 8.80 -19.00
CA SER A 281 25.58 7.81 -19.55
C SER A 281 25.74 6.41 -18.95
N SER A 282 26.96 5.99 -18.63
CA SER A 282 27.24 4.66 -18.05
C SER A 282 26.63 4.48 -16.66
N GLY A 283 26.42 5.54 -15.89
CA GLY A 283 25.85 5.51 -14.55
C GLY A 283 24.36 5.84 -14.47
N MET A 284 23.72 6.14 -15.58
CA MET A 284 22.30 6.49 -15.59
C MET A 284 21.40 5.28 -15.37
N ASN A 285 20.29 5.50 -14.66
CA ASN A 285 19.13 4.61 -14.69
C ASN A 285 18.25 4.94 -15.90
N VAL A 286 17.23 4.10 -16.15
CA VAL A 286 16.35 4.25 -17.32
C VAL A 286 15.51 5.54 -17.26
N ALA A 287 15.10 5.98 -16.07
CA ALA A 287 14.32 7.22 -15.92
C ALA A 287 15.13 8.45 -16.35
N VAL A 288 16.40 8.53 -15.93
CA VAL A 288 17.31 9.61 -16.33
C VAL A 288 17.62 9.54 -17.83
N GLY A 289 17.92 8.35 -18.35
CA GLY A 289 18.20 8.16 -19.76
C GLY A 289 17.05 8.59 -20.66
N LEU A 290 15.83 8.14 -20.37
CA LEU A 290 14.64 8.52 -21.10
C LEU A 290 14.34 10.02 -20.99
N GLN A 291 14.44 10.60 -19.79
CA GLN A 291 14.23 12.04 -19.62
C GLN A 291 15.22 12.88 -20.43
N ASN A 292 16.47 12.44 -20.57
CA ASN A 292 17.46 13.14 -21.39
C ASN A 292 17.10 13.17 -22.87
N LEU A 293 16.33 12.19 -23.40
CA LEU A 293 15.86 12.20 -24.79
C LEU A 293 14.93 13.36 -25.10
N ILE A 294 14.24 13.90 -24.07
CA ILE A 294 13.24 14.96 -24.20
C ILE A 294 13.58 16.20 -23.36
N ALA A 295 14.84 16.36 -22.96
CA ALA A 295 15.26 17.41 -22.03
C ALA A 295 15.17 18.84 -22.58
N THR A 296 15.23 19.02 -23.89
CA THR A 296 15.10 20.31 -24.59
C THR A 296 13.93 20.25 -25.58
N ASP A 297 13.38 21.40 -25.98
CA ASP A 297 12.29 21.43 -26.96
C ASP A 297 12.68 20.80 -28.29
N GLN A 298 13.92 21.02 -28.72
CA GLN A 298 14.45 20.41 -29.94
C GLN A 298 14.53 18.88 -29.80
N SER A 299 15.11 18.38 -28.71
CA SER A 299 15.21 16.93 -28.45
C SER A 299 13.86 16.28 -28.22
N LYS A 300 12.93 16.98 -27.54
CA LYS A 300 11.56 16.53 -27.36
C LYS A 300 10.86 16.32 -28.70
N ASN A 301 10.96 17.29 -29.62
CA ASN A 301 10.35 17.19 -30.94
C ASN A 301 10.97 16.07 -31.78
N ALA A 302 12.27 15.80 -31.63
CA ALA A 302 12.96 14.75 -32.38
C ALA A 302 12.75 13.33 -31.81
N ASN A 303 12.52 13.19 -30.50
CA ASN A 303 12.62 11.90 -29.82
C ASN A 303 11.36 11.51 -29.03
N TYR A 304 10.25 12.25 -29.15
CA TYR A 304 9.05 12.02 -28.31
C TYR A 304 8.47 10.61 -28.47
N THR A 305 8.35 10.13 -29.71
CA THR A 305 7.83 8.78 -29.99
C THR A 305 8.79 7.69 -29.51
N MET A 306 10.09 7.94 -29.59
CA MET A 306 11.14 7.07 -29.06
C MET A 306 11.10 7.02 -27.51
N PHE A 307 10.88 8.16 -26.86
CA PHE A 307 10.63 8.25 -25.43
C PHE A 307 9.40 7.42 -25.02
N CYS A 308 8.29 7.51 -25.77
CA CYS A 308 7.09 6.71 -25.54
C CYS A 308 7.38 5.20 -25.70
N ALA A 309 8.16 4.79 -26.70
CA ALA A 309 8.57 3.40 -26.87
C ALA A 309 9.40 2.89 -25.67
N GLY A 310 10.32 3.72 -25.17
CA GLY A 310 11.09 3.44 -23.96
C GLY A 310 10.18 3.28 -22.72
N GLY A 311 9.20 4.15 -22.57
CA GLY A 311 8.21 4.08 -21.50
C GLY A 311 7.42 2.77 -21.50
N VAL A 312 7.00 2.30 -22.68
CA VAL A 312 6.30 1.00 -22.84
C VAL A 312 7.20 -0.16 -22.40
N ILE A 313 8.48 -0.18 -22.83
CA ILE A 313 9.41 -1.23 -22.42
C ILE A 313 9.65 -1.22 -20.91
N VAL A 314 9.80 -0.03 -20.31
CA VAL A 314 9.98 0.14 -18.85
C VAL A 314 8.77 -0.36 -18.08
N ALA A 315 7.57 -0.19 -18.60
CA ALA A 315 6.36 -0.66 -17.95
C ALA A 315 6.24 -2.20 -17.91
N LEU A 316 6.86 -2.93 -18.83
CA LEU A 316 6.73 -4.38 -18.93
C LEU A 316 7.20 -5.14 -17.68
N PRO A 317 8.46 -5.00 -17.19
CA PRO A 317 8.93 -5.74 -16.03
C PRO A 317 8.12 -5.42 -14.76
N ILE A 318 7.70 -4.16 -14.59
CA ILE A 318 6.88 -3.71 -13.47
C ILE A 318 5.50 -4.36 -13.53
N THR A 319 4.84 -4.30 -14.70
CA THR A 319 3.50 -4.88 -14.90
C THR A 319 3.51 -6.39 -14.73
N ILE A 320 4.50 -7.09 -15.30
CA ILE A 320 4.64 -8.54 -15.15
C ILE A 320 4.81 -8.91 -13.68
N LEU A 321 5.73 -8.24 -12.99
CA LEU A 321 5.97 -8.49 -11.57
C LEU A 321 4.73 -8.23 -10.72
N PHE A 322 4.03 -7.11 -10.99
CA PHE A 322 2.78 -6.80 -10.31
C PHE A 322 1.70 -7.86 -10.55
N MET A 323 1.48 -8.28 -11.81
CA MET A 323 0.50 -9.31 -12.15
C MET A 323 0.77 -10.66 -11.45
N LEU A 324 2.04 -11.03 -11.33
CA LEU A 324 2.45 -12.26 -10.64
C LEU A 324 2.19 -12.19 -9.13
N LEU A 325 2.35 -11.01 -8.53
CA LEU A 325 2.36 -10.83 -7.09
C LEU A 325 1.09 -10.17 -6.53
N GLN A 326 0.17 -9.63 -7.38
CA GLN A 326 -1.02 -8.88 -6.97
C GLN A 326 -1.93 -9.65 -6.00
N LYS A 327 -2.08 -10.97 -6.15
CA LYS A 327 -2.90 -11.81 -5.26
C LYS A 327 -2.44 -11.76 -3.80
N TYR A 328 -1.14 -11.60 -3.58
CA TYR A 328 -0.56 -11.50 -2.24
C TYR A 328 -0.66 -10.08 -1.69
N TYR A 329 -0.54 -9.08 -2.56
CA TYR A 329 -0.69 -7.66 -2.21
C TYR A 329 -2.12 -7.39 -1.68
N VAL A 330 -3.14 -7.82 -2.41
CA VAL A 330 -4.54 -7.66 -2.02
C VAL A 330 -4.82 -8.33 -0.68
N ALA A 331 -4.35 -9.57 -0.47
CA ALA A 331 -4.52 -10.30 0.79
C ALA A 331 -3.85 -9.60 1.98
N GLY A 332 -2.70 -8.93 1.76
CA GLY A 332 -1.98 -8.20 2.80
C GLY A 332 -2.67 -6.90 3.24
N VAL A 333 -3.20 -6.14 2.27
CA VAL A 333 -3.89 -4.86 2.54
C VAL A 333 -5.27 -5.10 3.17
N THR A 334 -6.02 -6.09 2.70
CA THR A 334 -7.38 -6.39 3.22
C THR A 334 -7.35 -7.11 4.56
N GLY A 335 -6.34 -7.93 4.84
CA GLY A 335 -6.20 -8.66 6.11
C GLY A 335 -6.00 -7.75 7.33
N GLY A 336 -5.51 -6.52 7.15
CA GLY A 336 -5.43 -5.49 8.19
C GLY A 336 -6.72 -4.68 8.40
N ALA A 337 -7.60 -4.63 7.39
CA ALA A 337 -8.81 -3.81 7.41
C ALA A 337 -10.06 -4.53 7.98
N VAL A 338 -10.03 -5.86 8.14
CA VAL A 338 -11.19 -6.68 8.56
C VAL A 338 -11.24 -6.93 10.08
N LYS A 339 -10.34 -6.33 10.86
CA LYS A 339 -10.39 -6.36 12.35
C LYS A 339 -10.85 -5.00 12.89
N GLY A 340 -12.01 -4.56 12.44
CA GLY A 340 -12.76 -3.48 13.03
C GLY A 340 -14.18 -3.95 13.33
#